data_7a70fc0f9e5d7dbdb89d6f70a7cc1f23
#
_entry.id   7a70fc0f9e5d7dbdb89d6f70a7cc1f23
#
_cell.length_a   1.000
_cell.length_b   1.000
_cell.length_c   1.000
_cell.angle_alpha   90.00
_cell.angle_beta   90.00
_cell.angle_gamma   90.00
#
_symmetry.space_group_name_H-M   'P 1'
#
loop_
_entity.id
_entity.type
_entity.pdbx_description
1 polymer ?
#
loop_
_entity_poly.entity_id
_entity_poly.type
_entity_poly.pdbx_seq_one_letter_code
_entity_poly.pdbx_strand_id
1 'polypeptide(L)'
;MLEFGLLRRFHPLVSTRVAAAAHLVAAVALVSFGGPAAYAFALLHGAGNGILTIAKGTLPLALFGAAGYGRRIGWLNAPARILQAAAPLIFGAALTAWGASAIWLTAGISVASFIALLALRRT
;
A
#
# COMPACT_ATOMS: atom_id res chain seq x y z
N MET A 1 0.80 -2.50 -20.58
CA MET A 1 2.14 -2.89 -21.10
C MET A 1 3.25 -1.87 -20.82
N LEU A 2 2.96 -0.58 -20.67
CA LEU A 2 3.95 0.46 -20.27
C LEU A 2 4.50 0.30 -18.85
N GLU A 3 3.71 -0.22 -17.91
CA GLU A 3 4.14 -0.46 -16.53
C GLU A 3 5.26 -1.49 -16.42
N PHE A 4 5.26 -2.52 -17.26
CA PHE A 4 6.29 -3.57 -17.25
C PHE A 4 7.67 -3.07 -17.70
N GLY A 5 7.74 -2.10 -18.61
CA GLY A 5 9.00 -1.57 -19.13
C GLY A 5 9.71 -0.61 -18.17
N LEU A 6 8.96 0.28 -17.53
CA LEU A 6 9.51 1.29 -16.62
C LEU A 6 9.92 0.70 -15.26
N LEU A 7 9.11 -0.22 -14.72
CA LEU A 7 9.35 -0.79 -13.38
C LEU A 7 10.48 -1.84 -13.36
N ARG A 8 10.83 -2.45 -14.49
CA ARG A 8 11.95 -3.41 -14.60
C ARG A 8 13.32 -2.77 -14.32
N ARG A 9 13.44 -1.46 -14.46
CA ARG A 9 14.71 -0.72 -14.25
C ARG A 9 14.93 -0.29 -12.80
N PHE A 10 13.91 -0.35 -11.96
CA PHE A 10 14.01 0.08 -10.57
C PHE A 10 13.96 -1.10 -9.61
N HIS A 11 14.77 -1.02 -8.55
CA HIS A 11 14.71 -1.99 -7.47
C HIS A 11 13.28 -2.01 -6.88
N PRO A 12 12.67 -3.19 -6.60
CA PRO A 12 11.28 -3.31 -6.13
C PRO A 12 10.98 -2.45 -4.89
N LEU A 13 11.97 -2.23 -4.03
CA LEU A 13 11.83 -1.36 -2.87
C LEU A 13 11.53 0.10 -3.24
N VAL A 14 12.12 0.62 -4.32
CA VAL A 14 11.85 1.99 -4.79
C VAL A 14 10.42 2.11 -5.26
N SER A 15 10.00 1.18 -6.12
CA SER A 15 8.61 1.16 -6.63
C SER A 15 7.59 1.06 -5.50
N THR A 16 7.87 0.23 -4.48
CA THR A 16 7.00 0.08 -3.32
C THR A 16 6.92 1.37 -2.48
N ARG A 17 8.05 2.07 -2.29
CA ARG A 17 8.08 3.36 -1.57
C ARG A 17 7.33 4.45 -2.33
N VAL A 18 7.50 4.53 -3.65
CA VAL A 18 6.78 5.49 -4.50
C VAL A 18 5.27 5.22 -4.44
N ALA A 19 4.86 3.95 -4.52
CA ALA A 19 3.46 3.59 -4.41
C ALA A 19 2.86 3.94 -3.04
N ALA A 20 3.59 3.68 -1.95
CA ALA A 20 3.14 4.04 -0.60
C ALA A 20 3.03 5.56 -0.44
N ALA A 21 3.98 6.33 -0.98
CA ALA A 21 3.92 7.80 -0.99
C ALA A 21 2.73 8.31 -1.80
N ALA A 22 2.43 7.70 -2.96
CA ALA A 22 1.28 8.06 -3.77
C ALA A 22 -0.05 7.91 -3.00
N HIS A 23 -0.20 6.88 -2.17
CA HIS A 23 -1.38 6.72 -1.30
C HIS A 23 -1.51 7.85 -0.28
N LEU A 24 -0.41 8.26 0.36
CA LEU A 24 -0.41 9.36 1.32
C LEU A 24 -0.79 10.68 0.64
N VAL A 25 -0.18 10.98 -0.51
CA VAL A 25 -0.47 12.19 -1.29
C VAL A 25 -1.93 12.20 -1.74
N ALA A 26 -2.45 11.06 -2.21
CA ALA A 26 -3.85 10.93 -2.60
C ALA A 26 -4.80 11.22 -1.43
N ALA A 27 -4.53 10.64 -0.26
CA ALA A 27 -5.35 10.84 0.93
C ALA A 27 -5.33 12.31 1.39
N VAL A 28 -4.15 12.92 1.46
CA VAL A 28 -3.99 14.34 1.82
C VAL A 28 -4.73 15.23 0.82
N ALA A 29 -4.59 14.99 -0.48
CA ALA A 29 -5.29 15.76 -1.51
C ALA A 29 -6.82 15.69 -1.35
N LEU A 30 -7.36 14.48 -1.11
CA LEU A 30 -8.78 14.30 -0.92
C LEU A 30 -9.30 15.01 0.33
N VAL A 31 -8.56 14.92 1.45
CA VAL A 31 -8.94 15.60 2.71
C VAL A 31 -8.87 17.12 2.58
N SER A 32 -7.85 17.64 1.85
CA SER A 32 -7.64 19.08 1.72
C SER A 32 -8.58 19.76 0.73
N PHE A 33 -8.91 19.09 -0.38
CA PHE A 33 -9.65 19.68 -1.50
C PHE A 33 -11.03 19.06 -1.71
N GLY A 34 -11.38 18.00 -0.99
CA GLY A 34 -12.69 17.34 -1.08
C GLY A 34 -13.02 16.79 -2.47
N GLY A 35 -14.27 16.95 -2.88
CA GLY A 35 -14.80 16.42 -4.14
C GLY A 35 -13.99 16.74 -5.40
N PRO A 36 -13.47 17.97 -5.62
CA PRO A 36 -12.63 18.29 -6.76
C PRO A 36 -11.38 17.43 -6.89
N ALA A 37 -10.82 16.93 -5.77
CA ALA A 37 -9.66 16.06 -5.77
C ALA A 37 -9.99 14.57 -5.98
N ALA A 38 -11.26 14.19 -6.08
CA ALA A 38 -11.67 12.79 -6.16
C ALA A 38 -11.05 12.05 -7.36
N TYR A 39 -10.95 12.68 -8.52
CA TYR A 39 -10.31 12.10 -9.70
C TYR A 39 -8.81 11.89 -9.49
N ALA A 40 -8.12 12.88 -8.94
CA ALA A 40 -6.69 12.77 -8.64
C ALA A 40 -6.44 11.68 -7.58
N PHE A 41 -7.29 11.61 -6.56
CA PHE A 41 -7.28 10.53 -5.57
C PHE A 41 -7.44 9.16 -6.24
N ALA A 42 -8.44 8.97 -7.09
CA ALA A 42 -8.71 7.70 -7.75
C ALA A 42 -7.52 7.25 -8.61
N LEU A 43 -6.91 8.16 -9.37
CA LEU A 43 -5.75 7.86 -10.21
C LEU A 43 -4.52 7.50 -9.37
N LEU A 44 -4.16 8.32 -8.40
CA LEU A 44 -2.97 8.10 -7.55
C LEU A 44 -3.12 6.85 -6.68
N HIS A 45 -4.29 6.68 -6.07
CA HIS A 45 -4.59 5.53 -5.24
C HIS A 45 -4.63 4.24 -6.05
N GLY A 46 -5.27 4.27 -7.23
CA GLY A 46 -5.34 3.12 -8.14
C GLY A 46 -3.96 2.73 -8.67
N ALA A 47 -3.16 3.68 -9.14
CA ALA A 47 -1.80 3.44 -9.60
C ALA A 47 -0.91 2.88 -8.48
N GLY A 48 -0.97 3.48 -7.28
CA GLY A 48 -0.25 2.99 -6.11
C GLY A 48 -0.64 1.57 -5.74
N ASN A 49 -1.94 1.24 -5.74
CA ASN A 49 -2.44 -0.10 -5.45
C ASN A 49 -1.99 -1.13 -6.49
N GLY A 50 -1.98 -0.76 -7.78
CA GLY A 50 -1.45 -1.60 -8.86
C GLY A 50 0.03 -1.96 -8.63
N ILE A 51 0.86 -0.96 -8.35
CA ILE A 51 2.29 -1.16 -8.05
C ILE A 51 2.48 -2.02 -6.81
N LEU A 52 1.75 -1.77 -5.72
CA LEU A 52 1.84 -2.58 -4.49
C LEU A 52 1.42 -4.03 -4.71
N THR A 53 0.47 -4.29 -5.60
CA THR A 53 0.06 -5.66 -5.94
C THR A 53 1.21 -6.45 -6.55
N ILE A 54 1.98 -5.84 -7.46
CA ILE A 54 3.18 -6.45 -8.04
C ILE A 54 4.28 -6.57 -6.97
N ALA A 55 4.48 -5.54 -6.16
CA ALA A 55 5.50 -5.50 -5.13
C ALA A 55 5.33 -6.58 -4.06
N LYS A 56 4.11 -6.99 -3.73
CA LYS A 56 3.84 -8.10 -2.79
C LYS A 56 4.54 -9.40 -3.20
N GLY A 57 4.70 -9.65 -4.50
CA GLY A 57 5.45 -10.82 -4.98
C GLY A 57 6.93 -10.54 -5.17
N THR A 58 7.28 -9.41 -5.77
CA THR A 58 8.65 -9.12 -6.19
C THR A 58 9.56 -8.66 -5.05
N LEU A 59 9.05 -7.92 -4.07
CA LEU A 59 9.85 -7.40 -2.96
C LEU A 59 10.41 -8.50 -2.05
N PRO A 60 9.62 -9.49 -1.58
CA PRO A 60 10.16 -10.60 -0.80
C PRO A 60 11.16 -11.44 -1.60
N LEU A 61 10.95 -11.60 -2.90
CA LEU A 61 11.88 -12.31 -3.77
C LEU A 61 13.21 -11.57 -3.89
N ALA A 62 13.18 -10.25 -4.03
CA ALA A 62 14.37 -9.41 -4.13
C ALA A 62 15.15 -9.31 -2.82
N LEU A 63 14.47 -9.33 -1.66
CA LEU A 63 15.11 -9.20 -0.35
C LEU A 63 15.64 -10.52 0.20
N PHE A 64 14.96 -11.64 -0.08
CA PHE A 64 15.23 -12.93 0.56
C PHE A 64 15.62 -14.05 -0.42
N GLY A 65 15.63 -13.76 -1.71
CA GLY A 65 15.92 -14.73 -2.76
C GLY A 65 14.83 -15.80 -2.96
N ALA A 66 15.06 -16.70 -3.90
CA ALA A 66 14.10 -17.73 -4.32
C ALA A 66 13.98 -18.91 -3.34
N ALA A 67 15.02 -19.19 -2.55
CA ALA A 67 15.02 -20.31 -1.61
C ALA A 67 13.93 -20.14 -0.55
N GLY A 68 12.99 -21.09 -0.48
CA GLY A 68 11.86 -21.06 0.46
C GLY A 68 10.83 -19.93 0.22
N TYR A 69 10.83 -19.35 -0.97
CA TYR A 69 9.95 -18.22 -1.34
C TYR A 69 8.47 -18.50 -1.03
N GLY A 70 7.94 -19.67 -1.46
CA GLY A 70 6.54 -20.01 -1.22
C GLY A 70 6.16 -20.04 0.26
N ARG A 71 7.02 -20.61 1.11
CA ARG A 71 6.79 -20.63 2.57
C ARG A 71 6.79 -19.21 3.17
N ARG A 72 7.74 -18.37 2.77
CA ARG A 72 7.83 -16.98 3.25
C ARG A 72 6.63 -16.15 2.82
N ILE A 73 6.21 -16.27 1.56
CA ILE A 73 5.02 -15.59 1.05
C ILE A 73 3.77 -16.07 1.79
N GLY A 74 3.65 -17.37 2.08
CA GLY A 74 2.54 -17.90 2.88
C GLY A 74 2.48 -17.27 4.27
N TRP A 75 3.59 -17.24 4.99
CA TRP A 75 3.66 -16.62 6.32
C TRP A 75 3.39 -15.11 6.31
N LEU A 76 3.89 -14.38 5.31
CA LEU A 76 3.64 -12.94 5.18
C LEU A 76 2.20 -12.63 4.78
N ASN A 77 1.61 -13.45 3.91
CA ASN A 77 0.25 -13.20 3.43
C ASN A 77 -0.84 -13.68 4.39
N ALA A 78 -0.63 -14.71 5.19
CA ALA A 78 -1.66 -15.23 6.09
C ALA A 78 -2.20 -14.16 7.04
N PRO A 79 -1.39 -13.46 7.85
CA PRO A 79 -1.89 -12.38 8.72
C PRO A 79 -2.47 -11.21 7.91
N ALA A 80 -1.88 -10.88 6.76
CA ALA A 80 -2.40 -9.81 5.90
C ALA A 80 -3.80 -10.15 5.35
N ARG A 81 -4.06 -11.40 5.00
CA ARG A 81 -5.39 -11.85 4.55
C ARG A 81 -6.42 -11.83 5.66
N ILE A 82 -6.04 -12.21 6.88
CA ILE A 82 -6.93 -12.14 8.05
C ILE A 82 -7.33 -10.68 8.31
N LEU A 83 -6.36 -9.76 8.34
CA LEU A 83 -6.61 -8.33 8.51
C LEU A 83 -7.45 -7.75 7.36
N GLN A 84 -7.20 -8.17 6.14
CA GLN A 84 -7.97 -7.74 4.97
C GLN A 84 -9.43 -8.22 5.03
N ALA A 85 -9.68 -9.43 5.52
CA ALA A 85 -11.04 -9.93 5.73
C ALA A 85 -11.77 -9.18 6.84
N ALA A 86 -11.06 -8.78 7.91
CA ALA A 86 -11.62 -8.01 9.01
C ALA A 86 -11.79 -6.50 8.69
N ALA A 87 -11.08 -5.99 7.67
CA ALA A 87 -11.05 -4.56 7.36
C ALA A 87 -12.44 -3.93 7.15
N PRO A 88 -13.39 -4.53 6.43
CA PRO A 88 -14.73 -3.96 6.26
C PRO A 88 -15.48 -3.80 7.59
N LEU A 89 -15.35 -4.77 8.49
CA LEU A 89 -15.99 -4.72 9.82
C LEU A 89 -15.34 -3.63 10.68
N ILE A 90 -14.01 -3.57 10.72
CA ILE A 90 -13.26 -2.57 11.49
C ILE A 90 -13.58 -1.17 10.98
N PHE A 91 -13.58 -0.98 9.66
CA PHE A 91 -13.84 0.32 9.06
C PHE A 91 -15.30 0.73 9.19
N GLY A 92 -16.23 -0.22 9.06
CA GLY A 92 -17.66 0.01 9.30
C GLY A 92 -17.94 0.44 10.74
N ALA A 93 -17.35 -0.22 11.72
CA ALA A 93 -17.45 0.16 13.13
C ALA A 93 -16.83 1.55 13.39
N ALA A 94 -15.69 1.85 12.78
CA ALA A 94 -15.03 3.17 12.87
C ALA A 94 -15.90 4.28 12.27
N LEU A 95 -16.55 4.03 11.13
CA LEU A 95 -17.48 4.98 10.52
C LEU A 95 -18.70 5.24 11.40
N THR A 96 -19.24 4.19 12.02
CA THR A 96 -20.38 4.32 12.92
C THR A 96 -20.01 5.10 14.19
N ALA A 97 -18.80 4.90 14.73
CA ALA A 97 -18.37 5.53 15.97
C ALA A 97 -17.85 6.98 15.75
N TRP A 98 -17.15 7.23 14.65
CA TRP A 98 -16.38 8.47 14.43
C TRP A 98 -16.78 9.24 13.16
N GLY A 99 -17.74 8.72 12.38
CA GLY A 99 -18.16 9.36 11.13
C GLY A 99 -16.99 9.56 10.17
N ALA A 100 -16.94 10.72 9.53
CA ALA A 100 -15.88 11.07 8.56
C ALA A 100 -14.46 11.02 9.15
N SER A 101 -14.31 11.16 10.48
CA SER A 101 -12.99 11.07 11.13
C SER A 101 -12.36 9.68 11.06
N ALA A 102 -13.13 8.64 10.68
CA ALA A 102 -12.58 7.29 10.43
C ALA A 102 -11.50 7.28 9.34
N ILE A 103 -11.43 8.31 8.47
CA ILE A 103 -10.38 8.44 7.46
C ILE A 103 -8.97 8.53 8.08
N TRP A 104 -8.86 9.06 9.30
CA TRP A 104 -7.58 9.14 10.01
C TRP A 104 -7.03 7.76 10.40
N LEU A 105 -7.89 6.74 10.51
CA LEU A 105 -7.46 5.36 10.71
C LEU A 105 -6.67 4.86 9.49
N THR A 106 -7.18 5.08 8.29
CA THR A 106 -6.50 4.68 7.05
C THR A 106 -5.24 5.50 6.81
N ALA A 107 -5.26 6.79 7.10
CA ALA A 107 -4.10 7.65 7.02
C ALA A 107 -2.99 7.18 7.98
N GLY A 108 -3.31 6.86 9.23
CA GLY A 108 -2.37 6.35 10.22
C GLY A 108 -1.72 5.03 9.79
N ILE A 109 -2.51 4.07 9.28
CA ILE A 109 -2.01 2.79 8.75
C ILE A 109 -1.08 3.04 7.55
N SER A 110 -1.43 3.98 6.66
CA SER A 110 -0.61 4.31 5.49
C SER A 110 0.73 4.93 5.90
N VAL A 111 0.74 5.83 6.88
CA VAL A 111 1.97 6.41 7.43
C VAL A 111 2.85 5.33 8.06
N ALA A 112 2.28 4.47 8.90
CA ALA A 112 3.01 3.36 9.54
C ALA A 112 3.63 2.43 8.48
N SER A 113 2.88 2.08 7.44
CA SER A 113 3.37 1.27 6.32
C SER A 113 4.52 1.94 5.57
N PHE A 114 4.41 3.25 5.33
CA PHE A 114 5.46 4.02 4.66
C PHE A 114 6.74 4.09 5.50
N ILE A 115 6.63 4.34 6.80
CA ILE A 115 7.78 4.35 7.73
C ILE A 115 8.45 2.96 7.76
N ALA A 116 7.67 1.88 7.83
CA ALA A 116 8.20 0.53 7.79
C ALA A 116 8.99 0.25 6.49
N LEU A 117 8.49 0.73 5.34
CA LEU A 117 9.18 0.61 4.06
C LEU A 117 10.47 1.44 3.98
N LEU A 118 10.50 2.60 4.64
CA LEU A 118 11.73 3.40 4.73
C LEU A 118 12.81 2.72 5.58
N ALA A 119 12.40 1.98 6.62
CA ALA A 119 13.31 1.23 7.48
C ALA A 119 13.96 0.03 6.76
N LEU A 120 13.35 -0.50 5.71
CA LEU A 120 13.94 -1.56 4.89
C LEU A 120 15.15 -1.02 4.11
N ARG A 121 16.30 -1.66 4.27
CA ARG A 121 17.54 -1.33 3.53
C ARG A 121 17.61 -2.17 2.25
N ARG A 122 18.27 -1.61 1.24
CA ARG A 122 18.69 -2.38 0.06
C ARG A 122 19.86 -3.28 0.51
N THR A 123 19.72 -4.55 0.38
CA THR A 123 20.81 -5.53 0.47
C THR A 123 21.35 -5.80 -0.92
#